data_c81ff48ff9acc7280327680b49731269
#
_entry.id   c81ff48ff9acc7280327680b49731269
#
_cell.length_a   1.000
_cell.length_b   1.000
_cell.length_c   1.000
_cell.angle_alpha   90.00
_cell.angle_beta   90.00
_cell.angle_gamma   90.00
#
_symmetry.space_group_name_H-M   'P 1'
#
loop_
_entity.id
_entity.type
_entity.pdbx_description
1 polymer ?
#
loop_
_entity_poly.entity_id
_entity_poly.type
_entity_poly.pdbx_seq_one_letter_code
_entity_poly.pdbx_strand_id
1 'polypeptide(L)'
;MAALVAYLQELVAIPSVGGRERPAQESVAGMMRRIGLDVDTWELDLGALRVHPDASMEVEREEGLGVVGTFGPGTGGRSLILNGHVDVVPAGEGSAWTSSPWKAEVRRGRVYGRGTADMKGGLACGLFAAKALVDAGAVLDGRLLVESVIGEEDGGIGTLAAAVRGYHADGAVIMEPTELHVAPAQAGALSFRITVSGLAAHACVREEGVSAIDKFLPIREALVALEHHRNRGRRSSLFARYDLPYALNIGTLRAGTWPSSVAESLVLEGRYGIAVGENPTKARQEFRKVVAAAARRDPWLRKHPPRV
;
A
#
# COMPACT_ATOMS: atom_id res chain seq x y z
N MET A 1 -23.85 -4.85 -15.93
CA MET A 1 -23.77 -4.17 -14.62
C MET A 1 -24.08 -5.13 -13.46
N ALA A 2 -25.24 -5.79 -13.40
CA ALA A 2 -25.57 -6.69 -12.27
C ALA A 2 -24.54 -7.80 -12.03
N ALA A 3 -24.05 -8.47 -13.08
CA ALA A 3 -23.03 -9.51 -12.97
C ALA A 3 -21.68 -9.00 -12.42
N LEU A 4 -21.28 -7.78 -12.78
CA LEU A 4 -20.08 -7.14 -12.24
C LEU A 4 -20.23 -6.91 -10.73
N VAL A 5 -21.37 -6.35 -10.30
CA VAL A 5 -21.65 -6.10 -8.89
C VAL A 5 -21.67 -7.41 -8.10
N ALA A 6 -22.31 -8.46 -8.64
CA ALA A 6 -22.34 -9.77 -8.00
C ALA A 6 -20.92 -10.33 -7.82
N TYR A 7 -20.09 -10.27 -8.86
CA TYR A 7 -18.69 -10.71 -8.75
C TYR A 7 -17.88 -9.88 -7.77
N LEU A 8 -18.05 -8.55 -7.75
CA LEU A 8 -17.42 -7.69 -6.75
C LEU A 8 -17.82 -8.11 -5.32
N GLN A 9 -19.09 -8.46 -5.11
CA GLN A 9 -19.57 -8.96 -3.81
C GLN A 9 -18.90 -10.27 -3.42
N GLU A 10 -18.74 -11.21 -4.37
CA GLU A 10 -18.00 -12.45 -4.15
C GLU A 10 -16.52 -12.18 -3.77
N LEU A 11 -15.87 -11.28 -4.50
CA LEU A 11 -14.45 -10.97 -4.27
C LEU A 11 -14.22 -10.23 -2.95
N VAL A 12 -15.11 -9.32 -2.57
CA VAL A 12 -15.03 -8.59 -1.28
C VAL A 12 -15.31 -9.52 -0.10
N ALA A 13 -16.15 -10.55 -0.28
CA ALA A 13 -16.42 -11.54 0.75
C ALA A 13 -15.19 -12.37 1.14
N ILE A 14 -14.11 -12.32 0.35
CA ILE A 14 -12.84 -12.97 0.65
C ILE A 14 -11.93 -11.93 1.34
N PRO A 15 -11.66 -12.06 2.65
CA PRO A 15 -10.78 -11.14 3.38
C PRO A 15 -9.31 -11.37 2.98
N SER A 16 -8.85 -10.68 1.95
CA SER A 16 -7.48 -10.75 1.43
C SER A 16 -6.58 -9.68 2.09
N VAL A 17 -6.56 -9.65 3.41
CA VAL A 17 -5.64 -8.77 4.16
C VAL A 17 -4.21 -9.26 3.93
N GLY A 18 -3.27 -8.34 3.82
CA GLY A 18 -1.88 -8.62 3.47
C GLY A 18 -1.29 -9.90 4.08
N GLY A 19 -0.71 -10.75 3.24
CA GLY A 19 -0.22 -12.10 3.57
C GLY A 19 -1.28 -13.22 3.49
N ARG A 20 -2.53 -12.93 3.12
CA ARG A 20 -3.64 -13.90 2.99
C ARG A 20 -4.40 -13.75 1.68
N GLU A 21 -3.71 -13.43 0.61
CA GLU A 21 -4.31 -13.06 -0.67
C GLU A 21 -4.68 -14.26 -1.55
N ARG A 22 -4.12 -15.44 -1.30
CA ARG A 22 -4.28 -16.65 -2.15
C ARG A 22 -5.74 -16.95 -2.52
N PRO A 23 -6.72 -17.02 -1.59
CA PRO A 23 -8.10 -17.34 -1.97
C PRO A 23 -8.70 -16.29 -2.94
N ALA A 24 -8.33 -15.01 -2.81
CA ALA A 24 -8.78 -13.97 -3.72
C ALA A 24 -8.13 -14.12 -5.10
N GLN A 25 -6.84 -14.43 -5.17
CA GLN A 25 -6.13 -14.71 -6.42
C GLN A 25 -6.71 -15.91 -7.15
N GLU A 26 -7.00 -16.98 -6.44
CA GLU A 26 -7.64 -18.17 -7.01
C GLU A 26 -9.04 -17.85 -7.57
N SER A 27 -9.83 -17.04 -6.87
CA SER A 27 -11.12 -16.55 -7.36
C SER A 27 -10.96 -15.74 -8.66
N VAL A 28 -9.98 -14.83 -8.71
CA VAL A 28 -9.71 -14.03 -9.91
C VAL A 28 -9.23 -14.90 -11.07
N ALA A 29 -8.30 -15.83 -10.85
CA ALA A 29 -7.85 -16.77 -11.87
C ALA A 29 -9.02 -17.61 -12.41
N GLY A 30 -9.91 -18.06 -11.53
CA GLY A 30 -11.15 -18.77 -11.93
C GLY A 30 -12.05 -17.89 -12.78
N MET A 31 -12.21 -16.63 -12.45
CA MET A 31 -13.00 -15.68 -13.26
C MET A 31 -12.35 -15.42 -14.61
N MET A 32 -11.05 -15.20 -14.68
CA MET A 32 -10.31 -15.02 -15.94
C MET A 32 -10.50 -16.21 -16.89
N ARG A 33 -10.41 -17.46 -16.36
CA ARG A 33 -10.66 -18.66 -17.17
C ARG A 33 -12.11 -18.73 -17.66
N ARG A 34 -13.10 -18.39 -16.82
CA ARG A 34 -14.51 -18.32 -17.23
C ARG A 34 -14.77 -17.27 -18.31
N ILE A 35 -14.04 -16.19 -18.32
CA ILE A 35 -14.10 -15.17 -19.37
C ILE A 35 -13.53 -15.69 -20.69
N GLY A 36 -12.59 -16.65 -20.65
CA GLY A 36 -11.91 -17.17 -21.83
C GLY A 36 -10.53 -16.56 -22.06
N LEU A 37 -9.91 -15.99 -21.01
CA LEU A 37 -8.52 -15.55 -21.06
C LEU A 37 -7.58 -16.77 -20.93
N ASP A 38 -6.41 -16.68 -21.57
CA ASP A 38 -5.29 -17.59 -21.28
C ASP A 38 -4.65 -17.16 -19.95
N VAL A 39 -4.68 -18.06 -18.94
CA VAL A 39 -4.35 -17.71 -17.54
C VAL A 39 -3.09 -18.39 -17.08
N ASP A 40 -2.06 -17.62 -16.85
CA ASP A 40 -0.85 -18.03 -16.14
C ASP A 40 -1.04 -17.82 -14.63
N THR A 41 -0.70 -18.87 -13.87
CA THR A 41 -0.66 -18.83 -12.40
C THR A 41 0.63 -19.45 -11.91
N TRP A 42 1.34 -18.77 -10.99
CA TRP A 42 2.62 -19.28 -10.48
C TRP A 42 2.84 -18.91 -9.01
N GLU A 43 3.61 -19.75 -8.32
CA GLU A 43 4.11 -19.40 -6.98
C GLU A 43 5.20 -18.33 -7.08
N LEU A 44 5.11 -17.30 -6.26
CA LEU A 44 6.13 -16.25 -6.20
C LEU A 44 7.39 -16.80 -5.49
N ASP A 45 8.55 -16.63 -6.11
CA ASP A 45 9.83 -16.81 -5.41
C ASP A 45 10.09 -15.61 -4.48
N LEU A 46 9.48 -15.65 -3.30
CA LEU A 46 9.61 -14.59 -2.30
C LEU A 46 11.06 -14.39 -1.84
N GLY A 47 11.89 -15.46 -1.89
CA GLY A 47 13.32 -15.38 -1.56
C GLY A 47 14.08 -14.51 -2.55
N ALA A 48 13.92 -14.79 -3.84
CA ALA A 48 14.53 -14.00 -4.92
C ALA A 48 13.97 -12.57 -4.97
N LEU A 49 12.65 -12.42 -4.79
CA LEU A 49 12.02 -11.10 -4.82
C LEU A 49 12.50 -10.18 -3.68
N ARG A 50 12.68 -10.70 -2.46
CA ARG A 50 13.14 -9.91 -1.31
C ARG A 50 14.50 -9.25 -1.49
N VAL A 51 15.37 -9.84 -2.29
CA VAL A 51 16.72 -9.29 -2.54
C VAL A 51 16.78 -8.44 -3.81
N HIS A 52 15.68 -8.31 -4.54
CA HIS A 52 15.62 -7.47 -5.73
C HIS A 52 15.80 -5.99 -5.35
N PRO A 53 16.53 -5.17 -6.13
CA PRO A 53 16.78 -3.76 -5.81
C PRO A 53 15.53 -2.91 -5.62
N ASP A 54 14.47 -3.25 -6.36
CA ASP A 54 13.20 -2.54 -6.33
C ASP A 54 12.16 -3.18 -5.39
N ALA A 55 12.55 -4.19 -4.61
CA ALA A 55 11.65 -4.84 -3.68
C ALA A 55 11.26 -3.91 -2.52
N SER A 56 9.97 -3.88 -2.25
CA SER A 56 9.42 -3.37 -0.99
C SER A 56 8.35 -4.36 -0.53
N MET A 57 8.43 -4.79 0.72
CA MET A 57 7.49 -5.72 1.33
C MET A 57 7.46 -5.46 2.84
N GLU A 58 6.39 -4.80 3.31
CA GLU A 58 6.24 -4.42 4.72
C GLU A 58 5.56 -5.51 5.54
N VAL A 59 4.74 -6.36 4.88
CA VAL A 59 4.08 -7.51 5.49
C VAL A 59 4.84 -8.78 5.16
N GLU A 60 5.19 -9.55 6.18
CA GLU A 60 5.80 -10.87 5.98
C GLU A 60 4.81 -11.84 5.32
N ARG A 61 5.30 -12.54 4.29
CA ARG A 61 4.56 -13.56 3.55
C ARG A 61 5.33 -14.86 3.49
N GLU A 62 4.61 -15.96 3.67
CA GLU A 62 5.15 -17.31 3.49
C GLU A 62 4.87 -17.83 2.09
N GLU A 63 3.82 -17.31 1.44
CA GLU A 63 3.39 -17.69 0.09
C GLU A 63 2.92 -16.48 -0.71
N GLY A 64 2.85 -16.63 -2.02
CA GLY A 64 2.25 -15.64 -2.93
C GLY A 64 1.88 -16.30 -4.26
N LEU A 65 0.69 -16.00 -4.75
CA LEU A 65 0.20 -16.50 -6.04
C LEU A 65 0.18 -15.34 -7.04
N GLY A 66 0.96 -15.44 -8.12
CA GLY A 66 0.87 -14.57 -9.28
C GLY A 66 -0.24 -15.01 -10.21
N VAL A 67 -0.98 -14.06 -10.77
CA VAL A 67 -2.09 -14.34 -11.70
C VAL A 67 -2.11 -13.30 -12.81
N VAL A 68 -1.98 -13.75 -14.06
CA VAL A 68 -2.12 -12.93 -15.25
C VAL A 68 -2.99 -13.63 -16.29
N GLY A 69 -4.02 -12.94 -16.76
CA GLY A 69 -4.86 -13.38 -17.87
C GLY A 69 -4.49 -12.65 -19.15
N THR A 70 -4.34 -13.37 -20.25
CA THR A 70 -3.97 -12.81 -21.57
C THR A 70 -5.11 -12.99 -22.58
N PHE A 71 -5.37 -11.96 -23.38
CA PHE A 71 -6.28 -11.99 -24.52
C PHE A 71 -5.60 -11.39 -25.76
N GLY A 72 -5.65 -12.10 -26.87
CA GLY A 72 -5.05 -11.73 -28.15
C GLY A 72 -3.64 -12.31 -28.37
N PRO A 73 -3.22 -12.46 -29.64
CA PRO A 73 -2.02 -13.20 -30.03
C PRO A 73 -0.70 -12.47 -29.73
N GLY A 74 -0.73 -11.15 -29.61
CA GLY A 74 0.46 -10.34 -29.34
C GLY A 74 1.47 -10.26 -30.50
N THR A 75 1.06 -10.49 -31.73
CA THR A 75 1.97 -10.66 -32.89
C THR A 75 2.15 -9.43 -33.77
N GLY A 76 1.43 -8.34 -33.54
CA GLY A 76 1.53 -7.21 -34.48
C GLY A 76 1.07 -5.85 -33.96
N GLY A 77 0.21 -5.79 -32.96
CA GLY A 77 -0.35 -4.54 -32.40
C GLY A 77 0.29 -4.14 -31.09
N ARG A 78 -0.17 -3.01 -30.56
CA ARG A 78 0.23 -2.56 -29.22
C ARG A 78 -0.38 -3.43 -28.13
N SER A 79 0.31 -3.50 -27.02
CA SER A 79 -0.11 -4.24 -25.83
C SER A 79 -0.54 -3.31 -24.70
N LEU A 80 -1.49 -3.77 -23.90
CA LEU A 80 -2.00 -3.03 -22.76
C LEU A 80 -2.08 -3.95 -21.53
N ILE A 81 -1.59 -3.48 -20.41
CA ILE A 81 -1.83 -4.08 -19.09
C ILE A 81 -2.99 -3.34 -18.40
N LEU A 82 -3.93 -4.10 -17.85
CA LEU A 82 -4.87 -3.68 -16.83
C LEU A 82 -4.40 -4.29 -15.50
N ASN A 83 -3.82 -3.48 -14.64
CA ASN A 83 -3.27 -3.95 -13.36
C ASN A 83 -4.19 -3.57 -12.20
N GLY A 84 -4.40 -4.49 -11.27
CA GLY A 84 -5.14 -4.25 -10.06
C GLY A 84 -4.81 -5.25 -8.96
N HIS A 85 -4.79 -4.77 -7.70
CA HIS A 85 -4.48 -5.60 -6.56
C HIS A 85 -5.72 -6.18 -5.89
N VAL A 86 -5.55 -7.36 -5.27
CA VAL A 86 -6.60 -8.04 -4.50
C VAL A 86 -6.44 -7.86 -3.00
N ASP A 87 -5.24 -7.49 -2.56
CA ASP A 87 -4.98 -7.24 -1.14
C ASP A 87 -5.73 -6.01 -0.65
N VAL A 88 -5.95 -5.97 0.65
CA VAL A 88 -6.64 -4.87 1.32
C VAL A 88 -6.02 -4.63 2.68
N VAL A 89 -6.04 -3.38 3.13
CA VAL A 89 -5.65 -3.04 4.49
C VAL A 89 -6.66 -3.62 5.51
N PRO A 90 -6.25 -3.84 6.78
CA PRO A 90 -7.14 -4.30 7.83
C PRO A 90 -8.43 -3.48 7.92
N ALA A 91 -9.55 -4.13 8.22
CA ALA A 91 -10.84 -3.46 8.33
C ALA A 91 -10.94 -2.51 9.55
N GLY A 92 -10.05 -2.66 10.53
CA GLY A 92 -10.13 -1.94 11.80
C GLY A 92 -11.22 -2.50 12.72
N GLU A 93 -11.66 -1.68 13.66
CA GLU A 93 -12.69 -2.06 14.63
C GLU A 93 -14.06 -2.26 13.95
N GLY A 94 -14.68 -3.41 14.19
CA GLY A 94 -15.97 -3.77 13.59
C GLY A 94 -17.08 -2.76 13.94
N SER A 95 -17.00 -2.12 15.09
CA SER A 95 -17.94 -1.07 15.55
C SER A 95 -17.91 0.21 14.70
N ALA A 96 -16.82 0.44 13.94
CA ALA A 96 -16.71 1.56 13.01
C ALA A 96 -17.47 1.34 11.69
N TRP A 97 -18.01 0.14 11.47
CA TRP A 97 -18.73 -0.21 10.26
C TRP A 97 -20.23 -0.29 10.49
N THR A 98 -21.03 0.29 9.59
CA THR A 98 -22.51 0.18 9.64
C THR A 98 -23.01 -1.19 9.16
N SER A 99 -22.20 -1.95 8.45
CA SER A 99 -22.42 -3.35 8.04
C SER A 99 -21.08 -4.06 8.00
N SER A 100 -21.08 -5.39 7.95
CA SER A 100 -19.80 -6.13 7.85
C SER A 100 -18.94 -5.63 6.69
N PRO A 101 -17.65 -5.34 6.90
CA PRO A 101 -16.73 -4.90 5.85
C PRO A 101 -16.58 -5.91 4.70
N TRP A 102 -16.93 -7.18 4.95
CA TRP A 102 -16.82 -8.28 3.99
C TRP A 102 -18.14 -8.64 3.31
N LYS A 103 -19.22 -7.86 3.52
CA LYS A 103 -20.53 -8.15 2.96
C LYS A 103 -20.75 -7.55 1.56
N ALA A 104 -20.01 -6.49 1.20
CA ALA A 104 -20.22 -5.72 -0.02
C ALA A 104 -21.70 -5.31 -0.22
N GLU A 105 -22.25 -4.66 0.78
CA GLU A 105 -23.66 -4.26 0.79
C GLU A 105 -23.96 -3.23 -0.30
N VAL A 106 -24.97 -3.50 -1.13
CA VAL A 106 -25.45 -2.54 -2.12
C VAL A 106 -26.53 -1.66 -1.49
N ARG A 107 -26.27 -0.37 -1.40
CA ARG A 107 -27.18 0.60 -0.79
C ARG A 107 -27.14 1.93 -1.52
N ARG A 108 -28.30 2.44 -1.94
CA ARG A 108 -28.43 3.74 -2.64
C ARG A 108 -27.51 3.88 -3.86
N GLY A 109 -27.39 2.82 -4.67
CA GLY A 109 -26.54 2.81 -5.87
C GLY A 109 -25.04 2.74 -5.63
N ARG A 110 -24.60 2.43 -4.40
CA ARG A 110 -23.20 2.26 -4.03
C ARG A 110 -22.97 0.89 -3.40
N VAL A 111 -21.74 0.36 -3.54
CA VAL A 111 -21.29 -0.87 -2.88
C VAL A 111 -20.40 -0.50 -1.71
N TYR A 112 -20.74 -1.00 -0.52
CA TYR A 112 -20.03 -0.70 0.72
C TYR A 112 -19.31 -1.95 1.23
N GLY A 113 -18.01 -1.85 1.46
CA GLY A 113 -17.17 -2.93 1.99
C GLY A 113 -15.68 -2.60 1.89
N ARG A 114 -14.84 -3.35 2.61
CA ARG A 114 -13.39 -3.20 2.52
C ARG A 114 -12.93 -3.67 1.12
N GLY A 115 -12.14 -2.82 0.44
CA GLY A 115 -11.65 -3.12 -0.91
C GLY A 115 -12.63 -2.82 -2.05
N THR A 116 -13.86 -2.34 -1.79
CA THR A 116 -14.81 -2.00 -2.87
C THR A 116 -14.33 -0.83 -3.71
N ALA A 117 -13.65 0.14 -3.13
CA ALA A 117 -13.04 1.27 -3.83
C ALA A 117 -11.57 0.99 -4.14
N ASP A 118 -10.83 0.51 -3.17
CA ASP A 118 -9.39 0.29 -3.19
C ASP A 118 -9.10 -1.20 -2.97
N MET A 119 -8.78 -2.01 -4.06
CA MET A 119 -9.18 -1.65 -5.43
C MET A 119 -9.88 -2.81 -6.15
N LYS A 120 -10.53 -3.75 -5.39
CA LYS A 120 -11.27 -4.89 -5.98
C LYS A 120 -12.37 -4.42 -6.97
N GLY A 121 -12.94 -3.22 -6.75
CA GLY A 121 -13.90 -2.61 -7.68
C GLY A 121 -13.27 -2.28 -9.03
N GLY A 122 -12.07 -1.67 -9.02
CA GLY A 122 -11.29 -1.39 -10.23
C GLY A 122 -10.90 -2.67 -10.95
N LEU A 123 -10.38 -3.66 -10.20
CA LEU A 123 -10.03 -4.98 -10.76
C LEU A 123 -11.25 -5.67 -11.39
N ALA A 124 -12.41 -5.66 -10.74
CA ALA A 124 -13.65 -6.20 -11.30
C ALA A 124 -14.04 -5.48 -12.60
N CYS A 125 -13.89 -4.15 -12.65
CA CYS A 125 -14.14 -3.38 -13.88
C CYS A 125 -13.21 -3.80 -15.01
N GLY A 126 -11.92 -3.99 -14.74
CA GLY A 126 -10.94 -4.46 -15.73
C GLY A 126 -11.27 -5.85 -16.28
N LEU A 127 -11.62 -6.78 -15.38
CA LEU A 127 -12.07 -8.14 -15.78
C LEU A 127 -13.32 -8.09 -16.66
N PHE A 128 -14.29 -7.24 -16.33
CA PHE A 128 -15.52 -7.11 -17.14
C PHE A 128 -15.29 -6.33 -18.43
N ALA A 129 -14.29 -5.46 -18.50
CA ALA A 129 -13.86 -4.85 -19.76
C ALA A 129 -13.25 -5.91 -20.70
N ALA A 130 -12.35 -6.75 -20.18
CA ALA A 130 -11.82 -7.89 -20.93
C ALA A 130 -12.93 -8.84 -21.37
N LYS A 131 -13.87 -9.18 -20.46
CA LYS A 131 -15.04 -9.99 -20.80
C LYS A 131 -15.87 -9.39 -21.93
N ALA A 132 -16.09 -8.09 -21.95
CA ALA A 132 -16.87 -7.45 -23.00
C ALA A 132 -16.19 -7.57 -24.38
N LEU A 133 -14.85 -7.53 -24.44
CA LEU A 133 -14.11 -7.77 -25.68
C LEU A 133 -14.25 -9.21 -26.15
N VAL A 134 -14.11 -10.18 -25.24
CA VAL A 134 -14.29 -11.61 -25.57
C VAL A 134 -15.71 -11.91 -26.04
N ASP A 135 -16.72 -11.44 -25.28
CA ASP A 135 -18.13 -11.66 -25.62
C ASP A 135 -18.51 -11.02 -26.98
N ALA A 136 -17.87 -9.90 -27.32
CA ALA A 136 -18.06 -9.24 -28.60
C ALA A 136 -17.33 -9.93 -29.77
N GLY A 137 -16.58 -10.99 -29.51
CA GLY A 137 -15.74 -11.65 -30.52
C GLY A 137 -14.64 -10.73 -31.07
N ALA A 138 -14.13 -9.77 -30.26
CA ALA A 138 -13.10 -8.84 -30.70
C ALA A 138 -11.83 -9.59 -31.12
N VAL A 139 -11.26 -9.18 -32.24
CA VAL A 139 -9.95 -9.66 -32.71
C VAL A 139 -8.93 -8.56 -32.46
N LEU A 140 -7.91 -8.87 -31.68
CA LEU A 140 -6.83 -7.95 -31.38
C LEU A 140 -5.59 -8.31 -32.20
N ASP A 141 -4.93 -7.32 -32.81
CA ASP A 141 -3.60 -7.51 -33.41
C ASP A 141 -2.52 -7.56 -32.30
N GLY A 142 -2.71 -6.84 -31.23
CA GLY A 142 -1.88 -6.84 -30.04
C GLY A 142 -2.39 -7.77 -28.96
N ARG A 143 -2.07 -7.47 -27.70
CA ARG A 143 -2.57 -8.25 -26.57
C ARG A 143 -3.04 -7.38 -25.41
N LEU A 144 -4.07 -7.83 -24.74
CA LEU A 144 -4.52 -7.31 -23.47
C LEU A 144 -4.07 -8.28 -22.36
N LEU A 145 -3.44 -7.74 -21.36
CA LEU A 145 -3.03 -8.43 -20.14
C LEU A 145 -3.89 -7.92 -18.98
N VAL A 146 -4.46 -8.81 -18.19
CA VAL A 146 -5.12 -8.45 -16.92
C VAL A 146 -4.27 -9.05 -15.82
N GLU A 147 -3.58 -8.19 -15.08
CA GLU A 147 -2.74 -8.57 -13.95
C GLU A 147 -3.53 -8.43 -12.65
N SER A 148 -3.68 -9.54 -11.92
CA SER A 148 -4.14 -9.52 -10.54
C SER A 148 -2.93 -9.69 -9.64
N VAL A 149 -2.64 -8.69 -8.83
CA VAL A 149 -1.43 -8.64 -8.02
C VAL A 149 -1.74 -8.65 -6.53
N ILE A 150 -0.72 -8.94 -5.72
CA ILE A 150 -0.77 -8.97 -4.26
C ILE A 150 0.22 -7.98 -3.68
N GLY A 151 -0.02 -7.53 -2.43
CA GLY A 151 0.92 -6.73 -1.67
C GLY A 151 1.18 -5.34 -2.25
N GLU A 152 0.20 -4.73 -2.92
CA GLU A 152 0.30 -3.35 -3.35
C GLU A 152 0.31 -2.42 -2.14
N GLU A 153 -0.60 -2.64 -1.20
CA GLU A 153 -0.79 -1.86 0.03
C GLU A 153 0.42 -1.87 0.97
N ASP A 154 1.35 -2.78 0.74
CA ASP A 154 2.55 -2.93 1.57
C ASP A 154 3.88 -2.96 0.78
N GLY A 155 3.86 -2.49 -0.48
CA GLY A 155 5.08 -2.24 -1.22
C GLY A 155 5.15 -2.70 -2.68
N GLY A 156 4.13 -3.41 -3.20
CA GLY A 156 4.02 -3.73 -4.62
C GLY A 156 4.76 -4.98 -5.08
N ILE A 157 4.99 -5.95 -4.18
CA ILE A 157 5.76 -7.16 -4.50
C ILE A 157 5.12 -8.00 -5.61
N GLY A 158 3.79 -8.01 -5.73
CA GLY A 158 3.08 -8.75 -6.77
C GLY A 158 3.29 -8.17 -8.16
N THR A 159 3.26 -6.84 -8.29
CA THR A 159 3.57 -6.16 -9.56
C THR A 159 5.03 -6.38 -9.95
N LEU A 160 5.96 -6.31 -8.98
CA LEU A 160 7.36 -6.64 -9.23
C LEU A 160 7.51 -8.09 -9.71
N ALA A 161 6.79 -9.04 -9.09
CA ALA A 161 6.82 -10.44 -9.50
C ALA A 161 6.34 -10.66 -10.94
N ALA A 162 5.27 -9.96 -11.36
CA ALA A 162 4.79 -9.99 -12.74
C ALA A 162 5.83 -9.43 -13.72
N ALA A 163 6.44 -8.30 -13.39
CA ALA A 163 7.50 -7.69 -14.20
C ALA A 163 8.74 -8.60 -14.34
N VAL A 164 9.20 -9.21 -13.22
CA VAL A 164 10.33 -10.16 -13.22
C VAL A 164 10.01 -11.42 -14.02
N ARG A 165 8.75 -11.89 -13.99
CA ARG A 165 8.29 -13.02 -14.80
C ARG A 165 8.28 -12.71 -16.30
N GLY A 166 8.38 -11.43 -16.70
CA GLY A 166 8.46 -11.00 -18.08
C GLY A 166 7.16 -10.41 -18.65
N TYR A 167 6.19 -10.07 -17.80
CA TYR A 167 4.98 -9.38 -18.25
C TYR A 167 5.30 -7.90 -18.49
N HIS A 168 5.21 -7.49 -19.75
CA HIS A 168 5.44 -6.12 -20.22
C HIS A 168 4.41 -5.74 -21.27
N ALA A 169 4.11 -4.45 -21.40
CA ALA A 169 3.22 -3.90 -22.40
C ALA A 169 3.66 -2.49 -22.82
N ASP A 170 3.12 -2.01 -23.96
CA ASP A 170 3.35 -0.64 -24.45
C ASP A 170 2.71 0.43 -23.55
N GLY A 171 1.70 0.04 -22.78
CA GLY A 171 1.04 0.89 -21.80
C GLY A 171 0.40 0.07 -20.68
N ALA A 172 0.15 0.73 -19.56
CA ALA A 172 -0.56 0.15 -18.43
C ALA A 172 -1.61 1.11 -17.89
N VAL A 173 -2.74 0.55 -17.47
CA VAL A 173 -3.77 1.23 -16.68
C VAL A 173 -3.79 0.56 -15.31
N ILE A 174 -3.44 1.31 -14.27
CA ILE A 174 -3.58 0.90 -12.88
C ILE A 174 -4.95 1.39 -12.42
N MET A 175 -5.83 0.46 -12.07
CA MET A 175 -7.27 0.71 -11.90
C MET A 175 -7.63 1.21 -10.50
N GLU A 176 -6.80 2.08 -9.94
CA GLU A 176 -6.96 2.70 -8.62
C GLU A 176 -8.14 3.69 -8.57
N PRO A 177 -8.68 4.01 -7.38
CA PRO A 177 -9.83 4.89 -7.20
C PRO A 177 -9.48 6.37 -7.44
N THR A 178 -9.39 6.78 -8.70
CA THR A 178 -9.03 8.15 -9.11
C THR A 178 -10.23 9.02 -9.46
N GLU A 179 -11.46 8.64 -9.04
CA GLU A 179 -12.70 9.33 -9.39
C GLU A 179 -12.89 9.47 -10.92
N LEU A 180 -12.46 8.48 -11.69
CA LEU A 180 -12.45 8.45 -13.16
C LEU A 180 -11.54 9.52 -13.79
N HIS A 181 -10.64 10.12 -13.05
CA HIS A 181 -9.63 10.99 -13.59
C HIS A 181 -8.37 10.21 -13.96
N VAL A 182 -7.68 10.66 -15.00
CA VAL A 182 -6.34 10.17 -15.31
C VAL A 182 -5.36 10.80 -14.33
N ALA A 183 -4.63 9.98 -13.58
CA ALA A 183 -3.57 10.40 -12.66
C ALA A 183 -2.20 10.14 -13.33
N PRO A 184 -1.63 11.12 -14.05
CA PRO A 184 -0.40 10.92 -14.83
C PRO A 184 0.87 10.91 -13.98
N ALA A 185 0.76 11.22 -12.71
CA ALA A 185 1.89 11.25 -11.77
C ALA A 185 1.42 10.91 -10.36
N GLN A 186 2.28 10.22 -9.64
CA GLN A 186 2.08 9.85 -8.23
C GLN A 186 3.27 10.32 -7.40
N ALA A 187 3.01 10.82 -6.20
CA ALA A 187 4.06 11.06 -5.21
C ALA A 187 4.58 9.72 -4.68
N GLY A 188 5.90 9.62 -4.48
CA GLY A 188 6.49 8.47 -3.83
C GLY A 188 6.28 8.49 -2.31
N ALA A 189 6.62 7.39 -1.65
CA ALA A 189 6.64 7.31 -0.20
C ALA A 189 7.78 6.43 0.31
N LEU A 190 8.22 6.71 1.53
CA LEU A 190 9.07 5.85 2.33
C LEU A 190 8.31 5.48 3.60
N SER A 191 8.19 4.21 3.89
CA SER A 191 7.79 3.76 5.21
C SER A 191 8.96 3.88 6.17
N PHE A 192 8.67 4.28 7.40
CA PHE A 192 9.68 4.44 8.42
C PHE A 192 9.24 3.85 9.76
N ARG A 193 10.22 3.40 10.52
CA ARG A 193 10.06 3.03 11.93
C ARG A 193 11.05 3.83 12.75
N ILE A 194 10.58 4.45 13.85
CA ILE A 194 11.44 5.11 14.84
C ILE A 194 11.26 4.39 16.18
N THR A 195 12.38 4.02 16.80
CA THR A 195 12.40 3.49 18.16
C THR A 195 13.06 4.51 19.08
N VAL A 196 12.37 4.89 20.15
CA VAL A 196 12.86 5.81 21.17
C VAL A 196 13.02 5.03 22.47
N SER A 197 14.21 5.09 23.07
CA SER A 197 14.50 4.42 24.34
C SER A 197 14.27 5.37 25.53
N GLY A 198 13.70 4.83 26.58
CA GLY A 198 13.59 5.44 27.91
C GLY A 198 14.31 4.59 28.96
N LEU A 199 13.89 4.76 30.21
CA LEU A 199 14.33 3.99 31.38
C LEU A 199 13.12 3.72 32.27
N ALA A 200 12.83 2.44 32.53
CA ALA A 200 11.73 2.06 33.40
C ALA A 200 11.97 2.49 34.84
N ALA A 201 10.93 2.94 35.51
CA ALA A 201 10.87 3.11 36.94
C ALA A 201 9.41 2.89 37.40
N HIS A 202 9.20 2.63 38.67
CA HIS A 202 7.85 2.59 39.19
C HIS A 202 7.22 3.98 39.15
N ALA A 203 5.91 4.07 38.88
CA ALA A 203 5.22 5.37 38.77
C ALA A 203 5.33 6.24 40.01
N CYS A 204 5.46 5.65 41.22
CA CYS A 204 5.62 6.40 42.47
C CYS A 204 7.00 7.08 42.62
N VAL A 205 7.99 6.66 41.83
CA VAL A 205 9.35 7.21 41.79
C VAL A 205 9.73 7.53 40.34
N ARG A 206 8.79 8.13 39.60
CA ARG A 206 8.93 8.39 38.16
C ARG A 206 10.18 9.21 37.85
N GLU A 207 10.70 9.99 38.78
CA GLU A 207 11.90 10.80 38.65
C GLU A 207 13.19 9.96 38.46
N GLU A 208 13.17 8.68 38.87
CA GLU A 208 14.25 7.73 38.68
C GLU A 208 14.25 7.12 37.24
N GLY A 209 13.13 7.30 36.53
CA GLY A 209 12.97 6.82 35.16
C GLY A 209 13.13 7.90 34.09
N VAL A 210 13.08 7.48 32.84
CA VAL A 210 13.03 8.37 31.68
C VAL A 210 11.93 7.89 30.74
N SER A 211 10.89 8.70 30.59
CA SER A 211 9.75 8.37 29.74
C SER A 211 10.11 8.47 28.25
N ALA A 212 10.05 7.36 27.53
CA ALA A 212 10.21 7.35 26.07
C ALA A 212 9.12 8.18 25.36
N ILE A 213 7.93 8.32 25.99
CA ILE A 213 6.85 9.16 25.46
C ILE A 213 7.28 10.63 25.49
N ASP A 214 7.81 11.11 26.63
CA ASP A 214 8.26 12.50 26.75
C ASP A 214 9.44 12.78 25.82
N LYS A 215 10.33 11.78 25.61
CA LYS A 215 11.47 11.90 24.70
C LYS A 215 11.06 11.89 23.23
N PHE A 216 9.90 11.36 22.89
CA PHE A 216 9.36 11.40 21.54
C PHE A 216 8.80 12.78 21.17
N LEU A 217 8.25 13.56 22.09
CA LEU A 217 7.57 14.81 21.80
C LEU A 217 8.40 15.79 20.96
N PRO A 218 9.67 16.10 21.28
CA PRO A 218 10.49 16.98 20.46
C PRO A 218 10.79 16.40 19.07
N ILE A 219 10.85 15.08 18.93
CA ILE A 219 10.99 14.42 17.63
C ILE A 219 9.73 14.65 16.80
N ARG A 220 8.53 14.46 17.40
CA ARG A 220 7.25 14.71 16.74
C ARG A 220 7.14 16.14 16.23
N GLU A 221 7.50 17.13 17.05
CA GLU A 221 7.49 18.54 16.64
C GLU A 221 8.40 18.78 15.42
N ALA A 222 9.59 18.18 15.42
CA ALA A 222 10.52 18.27 14.31
C ALA A 222 9.98 17.61 13.03
N LEU A 223 9.26 16.48 13.15
CA LEU A 223 8.62 15.82 12.00
C LEU A 223 7.47 16.66 11.43
N VAL A 224 6.66 17.29 12.27
CA VAL A 224 5.60 18.24 11.83
C VAL A 224 6.22 19.43 11.10
N ALA A 225 7.30 19.99 11.63
CA ALA A 225 8.00 21.10 10.98
C ALA A 225 8.60 20.68 9.62
N LEU A 226 9.13 19.45 9.52
CA LEU A 226 9.61 18.89 8.26
C LEU A 226 8.49 18.78 7.22
N GLU A 227 7.33 18.22 7.61
CA GLU A 227 6.17 18.14 6.72
C GLU A 227 5.76 19.50 6.17
N HIS A 228 5.62 20.51 7.03
CA HIS A 228 5.30 21.86 6.62
C HIS A 228 6.35 22.47 5.67
N HIS A 229 7.64 22.25 5.98
CA HIS A 229 8.73 22.72 5.13
C HIS A 229 8.65 22.11 3.72
N ARG A 230 8.46 20.80 3.63
CA ARG A 230 8.39 20.07 2.37
C ARG A 230 7.20 20.50 1.51
N ASN A 231 6.06 20.69 2.10
CA ASN A 231 4.85 21.07 1.38
C ASN A 231 4.82 22.56 0.96
N ARG A 232 5.59 23.43 1.61
CA ARG A 232 5.75 24.83 1.18
C ARG A 232 6.74 25.00 0.02
N GLY A 233 7.84 24.23 0.02
CA GLY A 233 8.97 24.44 -0.89
C GLY A 233 8.93 23.65 -2.20
N ARG A 234 8.13 22.61 -2.30
CA ARG A 234 8.19 21.60 -3.39
C ARG A 234 6.84 21.40 -4.10
N ARG A 235 6.09 22.46 -4.31
CA ARG A 235 4.79 22.37 -4.99
C ARG A 235 4.97 22.17 -6.49
N SER A 236 4.70 20.94 -6.97
CA SER A 236 4.48 20.69 -8.40
C SER A 236 3.09 21.17 -8.79
N SER A 237 2.94 21.72 -9.99
CA SER A 237 1.64 22.09 -10.57
C SER A 237 0.67 20.89 -10.64
N LEU A 238 1.21 19.68 -10.81
CA LEU A 238 0.43 18.43 -10.83
C LEU A 238 -0.30 18.15 -9.50
N PHE A 239 0.21 18.70 -8.39
CA PHE A 239 -0.37 18.51 -7.05
C PHE A 239 -0.95 19.79 -6.45
N ALA A 240 -1.16 20.82 -7.27
CA ALA A 240 -1.62 22.14 -6.79
C ALA A 240 -2.97 22.11 -6.05
N ARG A 241 -3.82 21.10 -6.34
CA ARG A 241 -5.12 20.92 -5.70
C ARG A 241 -5.05 20.32 -4.29
N TYR A 242 -3.89 19.78 -3.89
CA TYR A 242 -3.72 19.15 -2.58
C TYR A 242 -2.98 20.09 -1.61
N ASP A 243 -3.48 20.20 -0.39
CA ASP A 243 -2.84 21.01 0.66
C ASP A 243 -1.56 20.34 1.18
N LEU A 244 -1.54 19.01 1.29
CA LEU A 244 -0.44 18.18 1.76
C LEU A 244 -0.06 17.09 0.76
N PRO A 245 0.48 17.43 -0.43
CA PRO A 245 0.82 16.45 -1.45
C PRO A 245 1.93 15.46 -1.01
N TYR A 246 2.77 15.86 -0.05
CA TYR A 246 3.87 15.06 0.49
C TYR A 246 3.71 14.89 1.99
N ALA A 247 2.63 14.23 2.38
CA ALA A 247 2.27 14.04 3.79
C ALA A 247 3.32 13.20 4.53
N LEU A 248 3.54 13.54 5.81
CA LEU A 248 4.25 12.75 6.78
C LEU A 248 3.24 12.26 7.81
N ASN A 249 2.87 11.01 7.73
CA ASN A 249 1.89 10.41 8.63
C ASN A 249 2.55 9.44 9.61
N ILE A 250 2.16 9.50 10.89
CA ILE A 250 2.45 8.48 11.89
C ILE A 250 1.20 7.62 12.00
N GLY A 251 1.25 6.41 11.45
CA GLY A 251 0.11 5.50 11.38
C GLY A 251 -0.06 4.66 12.64
N THR A 252 1.05 4.28 13.28
CA THR A 252 1.02 3.49 14.52
C THR A 252 1.97 4.05 15.56
N LEU A 253 1.61 3.88 16.85
CA LEU A 253 2.46 4.21 17.98
C LEU A 253 2.16 3.26 19.12
N ARG A 254 3.21 2.66 19.70
CA ARG A 254 3.13 1.79 20.87
C ARG A 254 4.19 2.22 21.88
N ALA A 255 3.82 2.36 23.15
CA ALA A 255 4.74 2.82 24.18
C ALA A 255 4.48 2.13 25.52
N GLY A 256 5.59 1.77 26.20
CA GLY A 256 5.54 1.12 27.51
C GLY A 256 4.86 -0.24 27.52
N THR A 257 4.85 -0.87 28.69
CA THR A 257 4.33 -2.24 28.89
C THR A 257 3.30 -2.31 30.03
N TRP A 258 3.35 -1.37 30.96
CA TRP A 258 2.51 -1.38 32.17
C TRP A 258 2.12 0.04 32.63
N PRO A 259 0.81 0.29 32.95
CA PRO A 259 0.36 1.65 33.32
C PRO A 259 1.04 2.28 34.54
N SER A 260 1.50 1.45 35.50
CA SER A 260 2.19 1.91 36.70
C SER A 260 3.72 1.92 36.56
N SER A 261 4.24 1.95 35.33
CA SER A 261 5.67 2.06 35.05
C SER A 261 5.91 3.22 34.09
N VAL A 262 7.08 3.86 34.23
CA VAL A 262 7.58 4.82 33.24
C VAL A 262 7.85 4.07 31.95
N ALA A 263 7.37 4.59 30.81
CA ALA A 263 7.53 3.92 29.52
C ALA A 263 9.01 3.87 29.11
N GLU A 264 9.59 2.68 29.10
CA GLU A 264 11.00 2.41 28.78
C GLU A 264 11.29 2.37 27.29
N SER A 265 10.26 2.27 26.46
CA SER A 265 10.39 2.25 25.00
C SER A 265 9.16 2.83 24.32
N LEU A 266 9.37 3.36 23.14
CA LEU A 266 8.31 3.76 22.22
C LEU A 266 8.74 3.38 20.80
N VAL A 267 7.82 2.73 20.08
CA VAL A 267 7.99 2.42 18.66
C VAL A 267 6.85 3.06 17.90
N LEU A 268 7.20 3.77 16.85
CA LEU A 268 6.23 4.32 15.91
C LEU A 268 6.58 3.94 14.48
N GLU A 269 5.56 3.83 13.65
CA GLU A 269 5.68 3.56 12.23
C GLU A 269 4.82 4.55 11.45
N GLY A 270 5.28 4.87 10.26
CA GLY A 270 4.60 5.87 9.46
C GLY A 270 5.09 5.93 8.03
N ARG A 271 4.53 6.89 7.29
CA ARG A 271 4.79 7.12 5.87
C ARG A 271 5.31 8.53 5.66
N TYR A 272 6.36 8.67 4.86
CA TYR A 272 7.00 9.93 4.51
C TYR A 272 6.93 10.16 3.01
N GLY A 273 6.15 11.16 2.59
CA GLY A 273 5.92 11.48 1.18
C GLY A 273 7.17 12.00 0.48
N ILE A 274 7.41 11.51 -0.74
CA ILE A 274 8.52 11.89 -1.61
C ILE A 274 7.97 12.64 -2.82
N ALA A 275 8.58 13.76 -3.15
CA ALA A 275 8.16 14.57 -4.29
C ALA A 275 8.51 13.90 -5.62
N VAL A 276 7.71 14.18 -6.66
CA VAL A 276 8.02 13.73 -8.02
C VAL A 276 9.39 14.24 -8.44
N GLY A 277 10.23 13.34 -8.94
CA GLY A 277 11.61 13.64 -9.34
C GLY A 277 12.61 13.78 -8.19
N GLU A 278 12.17 13.63 -6.94
CA GLU A 278 13.06 13.61 -5.80
C GLU A 278 13.79 12.28 -5.66
N ASN A 279 15.07 12.32 -5.36
CA ASN A 279 15.84 11.12 -5.09
C ASN A 279 15.49 10.51 -3.72
N PRO A 280 14.99 9.26 -3.64
CA PRO A 280 14.56 8.63 -2.39
C PRO A 280 15.65 8.55 -1.32
N THR A 281 16.92 8.35 -1.74
CA THR A 281 18.05 8.31 -0.81
C THR A 281 18.29 9.66 -0.14
N LYS A 282 18.15 10.77 -0.88
CA LYS A 282 18.26 12.12 -0.32
C LYS A 282 17.10 12.42 0.63
N ALA A 283 15.87 12.03 0.27
CA ALA A 283 14.71 12.17 1.13
C ALA A 283 14.88 11.41 2.45
N ARG A 284 15.35 10.15 2.39
CA ARG A 284 15.68 9.34 3.57
C ARG A 284 16.76 10.00 4.45
N GLN A 285 17.80 10.56 3.84
CA GLN A 285 18.85 11.26 4.58
C GLN A 285 18.33 12.53 5.26
N GLU A 286 17.46 13.29 4.60
CA GLU A 286 16.80 14.48 5.17
C GLU A 286 15.99 14.09 6.42
N PHE A 287 15.14 13.07 6.31
CA PHE A 287 14.34 12.54 7.42
C PHE A 287 15.23 12.15 8.62
N ARG A 288 16.25 11.33 8.39
CA ARG A 288 17.20 10.92 9.44
C ARG A 288 17.93 12.09 10.08
N LYS A 289 18.34 13.09 9.29
CA LYS A 289 19.00 14.31 9.81
C LYS A 289 18.09 15.10 10.73
N VAL A 290 16.81 15.22 10.40
CA VAL A 290 15.82 15.92 11.24
C VAL A 290 15.62 15.21 12.57
N VAL A 291 15.41 13.89 12.56
CA VAL A 291 15.29 13.10 13.79
C VAL A 291 16.55 13.21 14.65
N ALA A 292 17.72 13.06 14.05
CA ALA A 292 19.01 13.19 14.76
C ALA A 292 19.24 14.60 15.31
N ALA A 293 18.80 15.66 14.60
CA ALA A 293 18.93 17.03 15.08
C ALA A 293 18.02 17.30 16.28
N ALA A 294 16.79 16.78 16.29
CA ALA A 294 15.88 16.85 17.43
C ALA A 294 16.49 16.12 18.64
N ALA A 295 16.98 14.90 18.43
CA ALA A 295 17.60 14.09 19.47
C ALA A 295 18.81 14.77 20.12
N ARG A 296 19.67 15.43 19.35
CA ARG A 296 20.84 16.14 19.88
C ARG A 296 20.51 17.27 20.87
N ARG A 297 19.31 17.79 20.88
CA ARG A 297 18.87 18.86 21.81
C ARG A 297 18.50 18.32 23.19
N ASP A 298 18.25 17.01 23.29
CA ASP A 298 17.88 16.36 24.54
C ASP A 298 19.09 15.63 25.15
N PRO A 299 19.40 15.82 26.46
CA PRO A 299 20.55 15.19 27.11
C PRO A 299 20.50 13.66 27.14
N TRP A 300 19.29 13.07 27.26
CA TRP A 300 19.10 11.62 27.23
C TRP A 300 19.30 11.06 25.83
N LEU A 301 18.61 11.64 24.83
CA LEU A 301 18.66 11.18 23.45
C LEU A 301 20.04 11.35 22.82
N ARG A 302 20.89 12.25 23.32
CA ARG A 302 22.29 12.31 22.89
C ARG A 302 23.07 11.05 23.24
N LYS A 303 22.76 10.45 24.40
CA LYS A 303 23.40 9.22 24.89
C LYS A 303 22.71 7.97 24.38
N HIS A 304 21.41 8.08 24.10
CA HIS A 304 20.53 7.01 23.63
C HIS A 304 19.80 7.44 22.35
N PRO A 305 20.50 7.57 21.20
CA PRO A 305 19.91 8.10 19.98
C PRO A 305 18.79 7.21 19.46
N PRO A 306 17.71 7.80 18.94
CA PRO A 306 16.65 7.04 18.30
C PRO A 306 17.19 6.21 17.13
N ARG A 307 16.66 5.00 16.97
CA ARG A 307 16.90 4.19 15.78
C ARG A 307 15.85 4.53 14.71
N VAL A 308 16.31 4.74 13.48
CA VAL A 308 15.48 5.11 12.33
C VAL A 308 15.78 4.21 11.16
#